data_92e7049bc86e270fa716e5bb0cdd8d35
#
_entry.id   92e7049bc86e270fa716e5bb0cdd8d35
#
_cell.length_a   1.000
_cell.length_b   1.000
_cell.length_c   1.000
_cell.angle_alpha   90.00
_cell.angle_beta   90.00
_cell.angle_gamma   90.00
#
_symmetry.space_group_name_H-M   'P 1'
#
loop_
_entity.id
_entity.type
_entity.pdbx_description
1 polymer ?
#
loop_
_entity_poly.entity_id
_entity_poly.type
_entity_poly.pdbx_seq_one_letter_code
_entity_poly.pdbx_strand_id
1 'polypeptide(L)'
;MSFFSNRNSSSNQEIINFNSFLNAITYSTDHDRFMFLKIFVDHSSNTSGGSAEDLKEAYKSCVSIHNQKIASDPHFFDAGFDLLLPSNTVFVPGQVNKVDFKIKCSAKIHFLNRDVDTNSRSYFTGFYTHPRSSLSKTPLRLANATGIIDAGYRGNLIGMFDCNSGEDDHYTNGQFSRLLQICAPSLMPIFVEVVDNIEELGPSTSRGVGGIGSTGI
;
A
#
# COMPACT_ATOMS: atom_id res chain seq x y z
N MET A 1 -32.92 -18.81 12.50
CA MET A 1 -31.83 -19.32 13.34
C MET A 1 -30.52 -19.19 12.57
N SER A 2 -29.52 -18.54 13.19
CA SER A 2 -28.10 -18.59 12.86
C SER A 2 -27.63 -17.78 11.62
N PHE A 3 -27.51 -16.47 11.81
CA PHE A 3 -26.68 -15.56 11.00
C PHE A 3 -25.78 -14.68 11.91
N PHE A 4 -25.04 -15.28 12.82
CA PHE A 4 -24.09 -14.56 13.69
C PHE A 4 -22.83 -15.44 13.93
N SER A 5 -22.06 -15.73 12.89
CA SER A 5 -20.81 -16.51 13.11
C SER A 5 -19.57 -16.06 12.33
N ASN A 6 -19.64 -15.07 11.41
CA ASN A 6 -18.49 -14.77 10.56
C ASN A 6 -17.77 -13.43 10.81
N ARG A 7 -18.27 -12.57 11.71
CA ARG A 7 -17.56 -11.31 12.02
C ARG A 7 -16.44 -11.46 13.05
N ASN A 8 -16.49 -12.49 13.90
CA ASN A 8 -15.48 -12.69 14.95
C ASN A 8 -14.22 -13.42 14.46
N SER A 9 -14.26 -14.12 13.33
CA SER A 9 -13.08 -14.86 12.86
C SER A 9 -12.07 -13.96 12.14
N SER A 10 -12.51 -12.99 11.35
CA SER A 10 -11.59 -12.07 10.65
C SER A 10 -10.89 -11.11 11.61
N SER A 11 -11.61 -10.53 12.56
CA SER A 11 -11.03 -9.65 13.58
C SER A 11 -10.04 -10.37 14.50
N ASN A 12 -10.30 -11.62 14.85
CA ASN A 12 -9.37 -12.42 15.65
C ASN A 12 -8.12 -12.81 14.87
N GLN A 13 -8.22 -13.06 13.56
CA GLN A 13 -7.07 -13.40 12.73
C GLN A 13 -6.19 -12.17 12.45
N GLU A 14 -6.77 -10.99 12.30
CA GLU A 14 -6.04 -9.71 12.19
C GLU A 14 -5.31 -9.35 13.50
N ILE A 15 -5.95 -9.51 14.64
CA ILE A 15 -5.34 -9.27 15.96
C ILE A 15 -4.19 -10.26 16.21
N ILE A 16 -4.34 -11.52 15.86
CA ILE A 16 -3.28 -12.53 15.99
C ILE A 16 -2.10 -12.16 15.08
N ASN A 17 -2.36 -11.70 13.86
CA ASN A 17 -1.31 -11.29 12.92
C ASN A 17 -0.53 -10.06 13.40
N PHE A 18 -1.18 -9.05 13.97
CA PHE A 18 -0.50 -7.87 14.50
C PHE A 18 0.37 -8.21 15.72
N ASN A 19 -0.14 -8.97 16.65
CA ASN A 19 0.62 -9.40 17.83
C ASN A 19 1.82 -10.29 17.45
N SER A 20 1.65 -11.17 16.48
CA SER A 20 2.73 -12.03 15.99
C SER A 20 3.81 -11.19 15.29
N PHE A 21 3.43 -10.24 14.46
CA PHE A 21 4.33 -9.27 13.84
C PHE A 21 5.08 -8.45 14.90
N LEU A 22 4.37 -7.87 15.85
CA LEU A 22 4.95 -7.03 16.90
C LEU A 22 5.94 -7.81 17.76
N ASN A 23 5.59 -9.04 18.16
CA ASN A 23 6.48 -9.91 18.90
C ASN A 23 7.73 -10.27 18.10
N ALA A 24 7.57 -10.61 16.81
CA ALA A 24 8.69 -10.97 15.94
C ALA A 24 9.70 -9.83 15.84
N ILE A 25 9.27 -8.61 15.52
CA ILE A 25 10.20 -7.48 15.36
C ILE A 25 10.75 -6.95 16.69
N THR A 26 9.98 -7.04 17.80
CA THR A 26 10.44 -6.55 19.11
C THR A 26 11.49 -7.46 19.74
N TYR A 27 11.30 -8.77 19.66
CA TYR A 27 12.12 -9.74 20.39
C TYR A 27 13.14 -10.48 19.54
N SER A 28 12.95 -10.52 18.22
CA SER A 28 13.83 -11.28 17.32
C SER A 28 14.79 -10.40 16.51
N THR A 29 14.63 -9.07 16.50
CA THR A 29 15.47 -8.16 15.72
C THR A 29 15.95 -6.97 16.54
N ASP A 30 16.90 -6.19 16.00
CA ASP A 30 17.36 -4.93 16.56
C ASP A 30 16.59 -3.72 16.04
N HIS A 31 15.46 -3.92 15.33
CA HIS A 31 14.61 -2.82 14.91
C HIS A 31 14.05 -2.07 16.12
N ASP A 32 14.09 -0.74 16.06
CA ASP A 32 13.56 0.17 17.07
C ASP A 32 12.19 0.73 16.69
N ARG A 33 11.74 0.47 15.46
CA ARG A 33 10.50 1.02 14.89
C ARG A 33 10.04 0.25 13.65
N PHE A 34 8.78 0.47 13.29
CA PHE A 34 8.18 -0.01 12.05
C PHE A 34 7.20 1.02 11.49
N MET A 35 6.85 0.91 10.21
CA MET A 35 5.77 1.68 9.61
C MET A 35 4.46 0.91 9.68
N PHE A 36 3.41 1.51 10.22
CA PHE A 36 2.05 1.01 10.15
C PHE A 36 1.34 1.70 8.97
N LEU A 37 1.03 0.95 7.93
CA LEU A 37 0.36 1.38 6.72
C LEU A 37 -1.10 0.95 6.76
N LYS A 38 -2.04 1.91 6.71
CA LYS A 38 -3.46 1.66 6.50
C LYS A 38 -3.83 1.90 5.05
N ILE A 39 -4.62 0.98 4.48
CA ILE A 39 -5.10 1.02 3.09
C ILE A 39 -6.62 1.01 3.11
N PHE A 40 -7.23 2.00 2.47
CA PHE A 40 -8.65 2.05 2.16
C PHE A 40 -8.85 1.89 0.66
N VAL A 41 -9.69 0.94 0.23
CA VAL A 41 -10.06 0.75 -1.18
C VAL A 41 -11.21 1.69 -1.52
N ASP A 42 -11.02 2.56 -2.54
CA ASP A 42 -12.01 3.55 -2.94
C ASP A 42 -13.11 2.94 -3.80
N HIS A 43 -14.32 2.90 -3.25
CA HIS A 43 -15.52 2.38 -3.91
C HIS A 43 -16.23 3.41 -4.80
N SER A 44 -15.75 4.66 -4.88
CA SER A 44 -16.46 5.78 -5.50
C SER A 44 -16.55 5.74 -7.03
N SER A 45 -15.90 4.76 -7.68
CA SER A 45 -15.96 4.63 -9.14
C SER A 45 -16.12 3.17 -9.56
N ASN A 46 -17.32 2.82 -10.04
CA ASN A 46 -17.54 1.60 -10.81
C ASN A 46 -16.79 1.73 -12.14
N THR A 47 -15.58 1.18 -12.21
CA THR A 47 -14.89 1.00 -13.50
C THR A 47 -15.37 -0.30 -14.13
N SER A 48 -15.62 -0.26 -15.43
CA SER A 48 -16.08 -1.37 -16.27
C SER A 48 -15.02 -2.49 -16.41
N GLY A 49 -14.57 -3.10 -15.31
CA GLY A 49 -13.53 -4.12 -15.42
C GLY A 49 -13.10 -4.82 -14.13
N GLY A 50 -13.63 -4.44 -12.99
CA GLY A 50 -13.35 -5.09 -11.72
C GLY A 50 -14.16 -4.45 -10.60
N SER A 51 -14.67 -5.23 -9.65
CA SER A 51 -15.38 -4.67 -8.52
C SER A 51 -14.39 -4.14 -7.49
N ALA A 52 -14.75 -3.08 -6.78
CA ALA A 52 -13.95 -2.57 -5.66
C ALA A 52 -13.84 -3.63 -4.55
N GLU A 53 -14.82 -4.50 -4.42
CA GLU A 53 -14.79 -5.62 -3.48
C GLU A 53 -13.74 -6.67 -3.87
N ASP A 54 -13.61 -7.02 -5.16
CA ASP A 54 -12.57 -7.94 -5.62
C ASP A 54 -11.17 -7.38 -5.35
N LEU A 55 -10.98 -6.07 -5.57
CA LEU A 55 -9.72 -5.38 -5.26
C LEU A 55 -9.43 -5.41 -3.76
N LYS A 56 -10.44 -5.18 -2.92
CA LYS A 56 -10.32 -5.22 -1.47
C LYS A 56 -9.94 -6.61 -0.96
N GLU A 57 -10.58 -7.65 -1.46
CA GLU A 57 -10.25 -9.03 -1.10
C GLU A 57 -8.85 -9.44 -1.60
N ALA A 58 -8.43 -8.97 -2.77
CA ALA A 58 -7.07 -9.16 -3.26
C ALA A 58 -6.05 -8.48 -2.34
N TYR A 59 -6.31 -7.24 -1.87
CA TYR A 59 -5.45 -6.57 -0.90
C TYR A 59 -5.43 -7.28 0.46
N LYS A 60 -6.56 -7.75 0.99
CA LYS A 60 -6.61 -8.53 2.24
C LYS A 60 -5.73 -9.77 2.16
N SER A 61 -5.80 -10.49 1.04
CA SER A 61 -4.96 -11.66 0.79
C SER A 61 -3.46 -11.30 0.75
N CYS A 62 -3.08 -10.24 0.02
CA CYS A 62 -1.70 -9.77 -0.05
C CYS A 62 -1.18 -9.31 1.33
N VAL A 63 -2.00 -8.59 2.10
CA VAL A 63 -1.68 -8.12 3.45
C VAL A 63 -1.44 -9.29 4.39
N SER A 64 -2.30 -10.31 4.37
CA SER A 64 -2.13 -11.50 5.20
C SER A 64 -0.79 -12.18 4.93
N ILE A 65 -0.45 -12.40 3.65
CA ILE A 65 0.82 -13.02 3.24
C ILE A 65 2.02 -12.15 3.66
N HIS A 66 1.94 -10.83 3.42
CA HIS A 66 3.02 -9.89 3.75
C HIS A 66 3.32 -9.85 5.24
N ASN A 67 2.29 -9.65 6.08
CA ASN A 67 2.45 -9.57 7.52
C ASN A 67 2.93 -10.90 8.13
N GLN A 68 2.41 -12.02 7.62
CA GLN A 68 2.83 -13.35 8.07
C GLN A 68 4.29 -13.63 7.72
N LYS A 69 4.75 -13.20 6.52
CA LYS A 69 6.14 -13.37 6.11
C LYS A 69 7.09 -12.65 7.06
N ILE A 70 6.80 -11.40 7.43
CA ILE A 70 7.61 -10.64 8.39
C ILE A 70 7.57 -11.31 9.78
N ALA A 71 6.40 -11.78 10.22
CA ALA A 71 6.28 -12.45 11.51
C ALA A 71 7.05 -13.79 11.57
N SER A 72 7.19 -14.49 10.45
CA SER A 72 7.92 -15.76 10.37
C SER A 72 9.43 -15.61 10.16
N ASP A 73 9.85 -14.54 9.48
CA ASP A 73 11.26 -14.24 9.22
C ASP A 73 11.53 -12.73 9.31
N PRO A 74 11.61 -12.18 10.55
CA PRO A 74 11.72 -10.75 10.78
C PRO A 74 13.07 -10.15 10.42
N HIS A 75 14.10 -10.97 10.18
CA HIS A 75 15.43 -10.50 9.75
C HIS A 75 15.54 -10.25 8.24
N PHE A 76 14.75 -10.98 7.43
CA PHE A 76 14.83 -10.95 5.96
C PHE A 76 13.47 -10.66 5.33
N PHE A 77 12.85 -9.56 5.74
CA PHE A 77 11.54 -9.12 5.24
C PHE A 77 11.63 -8.40 3.89
N ASP A 78 10.51 -8.39 3.17
CA ASP A 78 10.37 -7.57 1.96
C ASP A 78 10.28 -6.09 2.34
N ALA A 79 11.13 -5.25 1.75
CA ALA A 79 11.20 -3.80 2.04
C ALA A 79 10.04 -2.99 1.42
N GLY A 80 9.20 -3.63 0.59
CA GLY A 80 8.09 -2.97 -0.10
C GLY A 80 6.79 -3.77 -0.04
N PHE A 81 5.67 -3.07 0.00
CA PHE A 81 4.33 -3.63 -0.14
C PHE A 81 3.78 -3.32 -1.53
N ASP A 82 3.35 -4.34 -2.27
CA ASP A 82 2.94 -4.25 -3.67
C ASP A 82 1.60 -3.52 -3.87
N LEU A 83 1.53 -2.66 -4.90
CA LEU A 83 0.30 -2.06 -5.40
C LEU A 83 -0.29 -2.91 -6.53
N LEU A 84 -1.59 -3.19 -6.44
CA LEU A 84 -2.34 -4.01 -7.39
C LEU A 84 -3.06 -3.14 -8.42
N LEU A 85 -2.93 -3.46 -9.71
CA LEU A 85 -3.77 -2.83 -10.75
C LEU A 85 -5.25 -3.15 -10.48
N PRO A 86 -6.14 -2.16 -10.45
CA PRO A 86 -7.56 -2.39 -10.14
C PRO A 86 -8.32 -3.08 -11.30
N SER A 87 -7.79 -2.99 -12.52
CA SER A 87 -8.39 -3.55 -13.74
C SER A 87 -7.32 -3.82 -14.80
N ASN A 88 -7.71 -4.50 -15.88
CA ASN A 88 -6.87 -4.59 -17.07
C ASN A 88 -6.56 -3.18 -17.57
N THR A 89 -5.30 -2.89 -17.80
CA THR A 89 -4.82 -1.55 -18.15
C THR A 89 -3.99 -1.61 -19.43
N VAL A 90 -4.35 -0.75 -20.38
CA VAL A 90 -3.62 -0.55 -21.63
C VAL A 90 -2.74 0.67 -21.49
N PHE A 91 -1.46 0.53 -21.85
CA PHE A 91 -0.46 1.60 -21.88
C PHE A 91 -0.16 1.96 -23.32
N VAL A 92 -0.30 3.24 -23.64
CA VAL A 92 -0.12 3.79 -24.98
C VAL A 92 1.27 4.42 -25.08
N PRO A 93 2.07 4.07 -26.12
CA PRO A 93 3.37 4.69 -26.36
C PRO A 93 3.28 6.20 -26.62
N GLY A 94 4.38 6.91 -26.41
CA GLY A 94 4.51 8.32 -26.76
C GLY A 94 3.77 9.30 -25.86
N GLN A 95 3.13 8.81 -24.79
CA GLN A 95 2.46 9.63 -23.78
C GLN A 95 2.65 9.10 -22.37
N VAL A 96 2.42 9.96 -21.38
CA VAL A 96 2.38 9.54 -19.97
C VAL A 96 1.03 8.90 -19.67
N ASN A 97 1.06 7.64 -19.25
CA ASN A 97 -0.13 6.86 -18.88
C ASN A 97 -0.39 6.99 -17.38
N LYS A 98 -1.53 7.54 -17.05
CA LYS A 98 -1.96 7.72 -15.65
C LYS A 98 -2.74 6.50 -15.17
N VAL A 99 -2.28 5.87 -14.10
CA VAL A 99 -2.96 4.74 -13.43
C VAL A 99 -3.42 5.18 -12.05
N ASP A 100 -4.72 5.13 -11.81
CA ASP A 100 -5.33 5.31 -10.50
C ASP A 100 -5.46 3.92 -9.83
N PHE A 101 -4.70 3.68 -8.77
CA PHE A 101 -4.70 2.40 -8.04
C PHE A 101 -5.94 2.17 -7.18
N LYS A 102 -6.85 3.15 -7.12
CA LYS A 102 -8.12 3.07 -6.38
C LYS A 102 -7.95 2.77 -4.89
N ILE A 103 -6.84 3.18 -4.32
CA ILE A 103 -6.59 3.08 -2.88
C ILE A 103 -6.13 4.42 -2.32
N LYS A 104 -6.53 4.67 -1.08
CA LYS A 104 -6.06 5.78 -0.26
C LYS A 104 -5.30 5.20 0.93
N CYS A 105 -4.24 5.87 1.34
CA CYS A 105 -3.37 5.38 2.39
C CYS A 105 -3.09 6.41 3.47
N SER A 106 -2.78 5.92 4.66
CA SER A 106 -2.07 6.69 5.68
C SER A 106 -1.00 5.82 6.33
N ALA A 107 0.09 6.45 6.74
CA ALA A 107 1.19 5.76 7.38
C ALA A 107 1.58 6.45 8.69
N LYS A 108 1.93 5.63 9.70
CA LYS A 108 2.53 6.08 10.96
C LYS A 108 3.80 5.31 11.25
N ILE A 109 4.80 5.98 11.78
CA ILE A 109 5.93 5.32 12.41
C ILE A 109 5.54 5.01 13.85
N HIS A 110 5.74 3.77 14.26
CA HIS A 110 5.61 3.31 15.63
C HIS A 110 6.97 2.93 16.17
N PHE A 111 7.32 3.44 17.35
CA PHE A 111 8.53 3.05 18.07
C PHE A 111 8.26 1.82 18.92
N LEU A 112 9.20 0.89 18.90
CA LEU A 112 9.17 -0.31 19.73
C LEU A 112 9.79 0.01 21.08
N ASN A 113 8.97 0.09 22.13
CA ASN A 113 9.48 0.22 23.51
C ASN A 113 9.88 -1.17 24.02
N ARG A 114 11.18 -1.39 24.19
CA ARG A 114 11.71 -2.60 24.87
C ARG A 114 11.59 -2.52 26.39
N ASP A 115 11.43 -1.30 26.92
CA ASP A 115 11.17 -1.05 28.34
C ASP A 115 9.67 -0.89 28.61
N VAL A 116 9.20 -1.51 29.69
CA VAL A 116 7.79 -1.79 30.03
C VAL A 116 6.92 -0.53 30.30
N ASP A 117 7.40 0.68 30.10
CA ASP A 117 6.68 1.90 30.41
C ASP A 117 6.09 2.59 29.15
N THR A 118 5.00 2.14 28.76
CA THR A 118 3.62 2.52 28.41
C THR A 118 3.29 3.67 27.48
N ASN A 119 4.16 4.33 26.77
CA ASN A 119 3.71 5.25 25.72
C ASN A 119 4.38 4.91 24.39
N SER A 120 3.72 4.05 23.61
CA SER A 120 4.12 3.83 22.21
C SER A 120 4.05 5.17 21.45
N ARG A 121 5.21 5.80 21.27
CA ARG A 121 5.29 7.01 20.46
C ARG A 121 5.00 6.65 19.00
N SER A 122 4.08 7.38 18.40
CA SER A 122 3.81 7.27 16.98
C SER A 122 3.56 8.64 16.36
N TYR A 123 3.88 8.79 15.07
CA TYR A 123 3.57 10.01 14.31
C TYR A 123 3.26 9.66 12.86
N PHE A 124 2.43 10.49 12.21
CA PHE A 124 2.18 10.36 10.77
C PHE A 124 3.44 10.62 9.96
N THR A 125 3.67 9.82 8.92
CA THR A 125 4.82 9.93 8.04
C THR A 125 4.40 9.89 6.58
N GLY A 126 5.22 10.49 5.71
CA GLY A 126 5.20 10.21 4.28
C GLY A 126 5.83 8.85 3.99
N PHE A 127 5.67 8.41 2.75
CA PHE A 127 6.27 7.17 2.25
C PHE A 127 6.56 7.31 0.74
N TYR A 128 7.26 6.32 0.20
CA TYR A 128 7.60 6.30 -1.22
C TYR A 128 6.78 5.27 -1.98
N THR A 129 6.53 5.54 -3.27
CA THR A 129 6.13 4.52 -4.23
C THR A 129 7.27 4.35 -5.25
N HIS A 130 7.77 3.12 -5.35
CA HIS A 130 8.84 2.76 -6.25
C HIS A 130 8.39 1.72 -7.28
N PRO A 131 9.01 1.70 -8.48
CA PRO A 131 8.83 0.58 -9.40
C PRO A 131 9.25 -0.74 -8.74
N ARG A 132 8.53 -1.81 -9.07
CA ARG A 132 9.06 -3.15 -8.78
C ARG A 132 10.22 -3.49 -9.71
N SER A 133 11.14 -4.31 -9.24
CA SER A 133 12.28 -4.76 -10.07
C SER A 133 11.83 -5.43 -11.38
N SER A 134 10.70 -6.15 -11.35
CA SER A 134 10.10 -6.79 -12.53
C SER A 134 9.62 -5.80 -13.60
N LEU A 135 9.36 -4.53 -13.25
CA LEU A 135 8.99 -3.49 -14.22
C LEU A 135 10.09 -3.31 -15.29
N SER A 136 11.35 -3.55 -14.93
CA SER A 136 12.50 -3.48 -15.85
C SER A 136 12.38 -4.44 -17.05
N LYS A 137 11.60 -5.52 -16.93
CA LYS A 137 11.35 -6.52 -17.97
C LYS A 137 10.19 -6.16 -18.90
N THR A 138 9.58 -4.99 -18.72
CA THR A 138 8.45 -4.47 -19.51
C THR A 138 8.88 -3.19 -20.23
N PRO A 139 8.12 -2.72 -21.21
CA PRO A 139 8.38 -1.40 -21.83
C PRO A 139 8.05 -0.23 -20.89
N LEU A 140 7.45 -0.48 -19.72
CA LEU A 140 7.02 0.57 -18.81
C LEU A 140 8.18 1.14 -17.98
N ARG A 141 8.13 2.45 -17.75
CA ARG A 141 8.97 3.15 -16.79
C ARG A 141 8.10 4.10 -15.97
N LEU A 142 8.43 4.27 -14.67
CA LEU A 142 7.76 5.28 -13.86
C LEU A 142 8.27 6.67 -14.27
N ALA A 143 7.40 7.51 -14.83
CA ALA A 143 7.76 8.79 -15.44
C ALA A 143 8.43 9.78 -14.46
N ASN A 144 8.05 9.73 -13.18
CA ASN A 144 8.65 10.55 -12.13
C ASN A 144 9.71 9.81 -11.29
N ALA A 145 10.18 8.65 -11.75
CA ALA A 145 11.17 7.78 -11.09
C ALA A 145 10.74 7.27 -9.69
N THR A 146 10.25 8.15 -8.84
CA THR A 146 9.79 7.86 -7.47
C THR A 146 8.58 8.72 -7.15
N GLY A 147 7.52 8.12 -6.62
CA GLY A 147 6.42 8.86 -6.03
C GLY A 147 6.72 9.18 -4.57
N ILE A 148 6.59 10.44 -4.18
CA ILE A 148 6.68 10.88 -2.78
C ILE A 148 5.25 11.17 -2.32
N ILE A 149 4.83 10.45 -1.29
CA ILE A 149 3.48 10.56 -0.73
C ILE A 149 3.58 11.26 0.62
N ASP A 150 3.01 12.46 0.70
CA ASP A 150 3.02 13.27 1.92
C ASP A 150 2.21 12.63 3.04
N ALA A 151 2.62 12.81 4.29
CA ALA A 151 1.96 12.28 5.49
C ALA A 151 0.46 12.66 5.58
N GLY A 152 0.10 13.83 5.04
CA GLY A 152 -1.27 14.35 5.04
C GLY A 152 -2.07 14.03 3.77
N TYR A 153 -1.49 13.37 2.78
CA TYR A 153 -2.21 13.05 1.54
C TYR A 153 -3.31 11.99 1.79
N ARG A 154 -4.52 12.25 1.27
CA ARG A 154 -5.70 11.36 1.42
C ARG A 154 -6.40 11.10 0.08
N GLY A 155 -5.76 11.42 -1.04
CA GLY A 155 -6.23 11.06 -2.38
C GLY A 155 -5.84 9.63 -2.76
N ASN A 156 -6.34 9.17 -3.90
CA ASN A 156 -5.94 7.90 -4.47
C ASN A 156 -4.45 7.91 -4.86
N LEU A 157 -3.76 6.80 -4.66
CA LEU A 157 -2.40 6.64 -5.16
C LEU A 157 -2.42 6.56 -6.69
N ILE A 158 -1.60 7.38 -7.32
CA ILE A 158 -1.50 7.51 -8.78
C ILE A 158 -0.09 7.12 -9.23
N GLY A 159 -0.01 6.23 -10.21
CA GLY A 159 1.22 5.95 -10.95
C GLY A 159 1.21 6.64 -12.31
N MET A 160 2.32 7.24 -12.69
CA MET A 160 2.53 7.84 -14.01
C MET A 160 3.57 7.02 -14.76
N PHE A 161 3.19 6.47 -15.92
CA PHE A 161 4.06 5.55 -16.64
C PHE A 161 4.33 6.02 -18.07
N ASP A 162 5.60 6.02 -18.46
CA ASP A 162 6.00 6.02 -19.85
C ASP A 162 5.93 4.60 -20.39
N CYS A 163 5.52 4.46 -21.67
CA CYS A 163 5.52 3.19 -22.39
C CYS A 163 6.49 3.28 -23.57
N ASN A 164 7.60 2.55 -23.49
CA ASN A 164 8.69 2.54 -24.46
C ASN A 164 8.57 1.35 -25.44
N SER A 165 7.36 1.05 -25.90
CA SER A 165 7.10 0.13 -27.01
C SER A 165 7.05 0.88 -28.36
N GLY A 166 6.95 0.17 -29.47
CA GLY A 166 6.76 0.79 -30.79
C GLY A 166 5.48 1.62 -30.84
N GLU A 167 5.41 2.59 -31.76
CA GLU A 167 4.32 3.59 -31.82
C GLU A 167 2.91 2.95 -31.84
N ASP A 168 2.75 1.83 -32.53
CA ASP A 168 1.48 1.10 -32.66
C ASP A 168 1.37 -0.10 -31.70
N ASP A 169 2.38 -0.34 -30.85
CA ASP A 169 2.46 -1.51 -29.99
C ASP A 169 2.01 -1.18 -28.55
N HIS A 170 0.70 -1.18 -28.33
CA HIS A 170 0.12 -0.96 -27.01
C HIS A 170 0.48 -2.10 -26.07
N TYR A 171 0.96 -1.75 -24.88
CA TYR A 171 1.30 -2.73 -23.85
C TYR A 171 0.15 -2.89 -22.85
N THR A 172 -0.24 -4.13 -22.58
CA THR A 172 -1.35 -4.42 -21.66
C THR A 172 -0.90 -5.22 -20.44
N ASN A 173 -1.35 -4.79 -19.26
CA ASN A 173 -1.22 -5.56 -18.03
C ASN A 173 -2.60 -5.95 -17.49
N GLY A 174 -2.69 -7.18 -17.03
CA GLY A 174 -3.92 -7.72 -16.42
C GLY A 174 -4.21 -7.12 -15.05
N GLN A 175 -5.47 -7.24 -14.62
CA GLN A 175 -5.92 -6.93 -13.26
C GLN A 175 -5.04 -7.62 -12.23
N PHE A 176 -4.79 -6.94 -11.10
CA PHE A 176 -3.93 -7.36 -9.98
C PHE A 176 -2.44 -7.51 -10.31
N SER A 177 -2.01 -7.15 -11.54
CA SER A 177 -0.58 -7.02 -11.84
C SER A 177 0.06 -5.99 -10.90
N ARG A 178 1.32 -6.25 -10.54
CA ARG A 178 2.06 -5.47 -9.55
C ARG A 178 3.18 -4.70 -10.25
N LEU A 179 2.99 -3.41 -10.44
CA LEU A 179 3.93 -2.53 -11.13
C LEU A 179 4.75 -1.68 -10.16
N LEU A 180 4.12 -1.24 -9.07
CA LEU A 180 4.71 -0.40 -8.02
C LEU A 180 4.63 -1.09 -6.67
N GLN A 181 5.43 -0.58 -5.73
CA GLN A 181 5.42 -0.97 -4.33
C GLN A 181 5.54 0.26 -3.43
N ILE A 182 4.90 0.21 -2.27
CA ILE A 182 5.07 1.19 -1.19
C ILE A 182 6.30 0.80 -0.38
N CYS A 183 7.20 1.76 -0.15
CA CYS A 183 8.37 1.58 0.70
C CYS A 183 8.34 2.58 1.86
N ALA A 184 8.64 2.09 3.05
CA ALA A 184 8.77 2.94 4.23
C ALA A 184 10.03 3.81 4.15
N PRO A 185 10.07 5.00 4.81
CA PRO A 185 11.31 5.71 5.04
C PRO A 185 12.35 4.78 5.67
N SER A 186 13.59 4.82 5.19
CA SER A 186 14.70 3.97 5.65
C SER A 186 14.48 2.46 5.48
N LEU A 187 13.52 2.03 4.65
CA LEU A 187 13.20 0.63 4.35
C LEU A 187 12.95 -0.23 5.60
N MET A 188 12.40 0.36 6.66
CA MET A 188 12.02 -0.35 7.87
C MET A 188 10.85 -1.32 7.60
N PRO A 189 10.60 -2.31 8.49
CA PRO A 189 9.45 -3.21 8.37
C PRO A 189 8.13 -2.45 8.25
N ILE A 190 7.21 -2.99 7.46
CA ILE A 190 5.89 -2.40 7.24
C ILE A 190 4.83 -3.39 7.73
N PHE A 191 4.05 -3.01 8.73
CA PHE A 191 2.79 -3.69 9.03
C PHE A 191 1.68 -3.04 8.21
N VAL A 192 0.86 -3.85 7.54
CA VAL A 192 -0.20 -3.37 6.65
C VAL A 192 -1.57 -3.80 7.17
N GLU A 193 -2.55 -2.91 7.09
CA GLU A 193 -3.96 -3.16 7.42
C GLU A 193 -4.87 -2.62 6.31
N VAL A 194 -5.84 -3.41 5.88
CA VAL A 194 -6.94 -2.94 5.03
C VAL A 194 -8.09 -2.50 5.93
N VAL A 195 -8.47 -1.23 5.82
CA VAL A 195 -9.56 -0.65 6.62
C VAL A 195 -10.85 -0.57 5.84
N ASP A 196 -11.98 -0.65 6.57
CA ASP A 196 -13.31 -0.63 5.97
C ASP A 196 -13.85 0.78 5.77
N ASN A 197 -13.42 1.74 6.60
CA ASN A 197 -13.90 3.11 6.58
C ASN A 197 -12.75 4.09 6.33
N ILE A 198 -13.00 5.11 5.52
CA ILE A 198 -11.99 6.12 5.18
C ILE A 198 -11.52 6.92 6.42
N GLU A 199 -12.39 7.08 7.41
CA GLU A 199 -12.09 7.77 8.66
C GLU A 199 -10.99 7.09 9.47
N GLU A 200 -10.77 5.79 9.27
CA GLU A 200 -9.71 5.02 9.91
C GLU A 200 -8.30 5.39 9.41
N LEU A 201 -8.20 6.09 8.26
CA LEU A 201 -6.96 6.68 7.79
C LEU A 201 -6.49 7.88 8.67
N GLY A 202 -7.34 8.33 9.59
CA GLY A 202 -7.07 9.43 10.52
C GLY A 202 -7.73 10.74 10.08
N PRO A 203 -7.41 11.84 10.75
CA PRO A 203 -8.11 13.12 10.55
C PRO A 203 -7.91 13.66 9.13
N SER A 204 -8.86 14.47 8.69
CA SER A 204 -8.69 15.28 7.49
C SER A 204 -7.50 16.25 7.68
N THR A 205 -6.79 16.53 6.60
CA THR A 205 -5.58 17.33 6.63
C THR A 205 -5.69 18.51 5.67
N SER A 206 -4.89 19.54 5.87
CA SER A 206 -4.80 20.67 4.94
C SER A 206 -4.33 20.25 3.54
N ARG A 207 -3.55 19.17 3.44
CA ARG A 207 -3.12 18.59 2.16
C ARG A 207 -4.28 17.93 1.41
N GLY A 208 -5.18 17.23 2.13
CA GLY A 208 -6.39 16.60 1.61
C GLY A 208 -6.12 15.67 0.43
N VAL A 209 -6.90 15.85 -0.64
CA VAL A 209 -6.79 15.09 -1.89
C VAL A 209 -5.94 15.78 -2.97
N GLY A 210 -5.31 16.92 -2.65
CA GLY A 210 -4.44 17.66 -3.56
C GLY A 210 -3.24 16.83 -4.00
N GLY A 211 -3.25 16.39 -5.25
CA GLY A 211 -2.24 15.50 -5.84
C GLY A 211 -1.25 16.23 -6.75
N ILE A 212 -0.91 15.59 -7.86
CA ILE A 212 0.08 16.04 -8.86
C ILE A 212 -0.24 17.47 -9.34
N GLY A 213 0.71 18.39 -9.15
CA GLY A 213 0.59 19.79 -9.58
C GLY A 213 -0.24 20.70 -8.67
N SER A 214 -0.78 20.24 -7.54
CA SER A 214 -1.62 21.06 -6.64
C SER A 214 -0.86 22.15 -5.88
N THR A 215 0.48 22.08 -5.84
CA THR A 215 1.36 23.07 -5.20
C THR A 215 2.02 24.03 -6.19
N GLY A 216 1.60 23.99 -7.43
CA GLY A 216 2.12 24.85 -8.51
C GLY A 216 3.32 24.24 -9.24
N ILE A 217 3.49 24.65 -10.49
CA ILE A 217 4.71 24.50 -11.28
C ILE A 217 5.45 25.81 -11.18
#